data_70c910dacacaa181cda10332ce4a1ec3
#
_entry.id   70c910dacacaa181cda10332ce4a1ec3
#
_cell.length_a   1.000
_cell.length_b   1.000
_cell.length_c   1.000
_cell.angle_alpha   90.00
_cell.angle_beta   90.00
_cell.angle_gamma   90.00
#
_symmetry.space_group_name_H-M   'P 1'
#
loop_
_entity.id
_entity.type
_entity.pdbx_description
1 polymer ?
#
loop_
_entity_poly.entity_id
_entity_poly.type
_entity_poly.pdbx_seq_one_letter_code
_entity_poly.pdbx_strand_id
1 'polypeptide(L)'
;PTRRSSDLAEVLSFKRMATRVFDRCGGRAINVIEDSGKNMLIYKLLKDKGEELQYFNRISKQQGFVGIVSKSITEFKKYNISEEILIEKESQIDNKDLKEKVNDLASIYKIFNENLHKGYIDSEDILSILAKKLKECELYNDAEIWVDEFTTFTPQQLEVLKVLAKQCKNINITLCSDGQIQFTEGETDIFDVIKNTENRLLKMMQENNIAYKEPVNLNKENIYRFKESKELG
;
A
#
# COMPACT_ATOMS: atom_id res chain seq x y z
N PRO A 1 27.39 -16.10 -23.72
CA PRO A 1 26.86 -16.51 -22.43
C PRO A 1 25.39 -16.81 -22.59
N THR A 2 25.06 -18.11 -22.51
CA THR A 2 23.68 -18.60 -22.59
C THR A 2 22.92 -18.06 -21.37
N ARG A 3 21.91 -17.19 -21.59
CA ARG A 3 20.95 -16.80 -20.54
C ARG A 3 20.34 -18.08 -19.97
N ARG A 4 20.47 -18.30 -18.66
CA ARG A 4 19.79 -19.41 -17.97
C ARG A 4 18.29 -19.20 -18.09
N SER A 5 17.50 -20.25 -18.21
CA SER A 5 16.02 -20.17 -18.29
C SER A 5 15.39 -19.46 -17.07
N SER A 6 16.10 -19.41 -15.94
CA SER A 6 15.75 -18.64 -14.75
C SER A 6 15.79 -17.11 -14.94
N ASP A 7 16.36 -16.63 -16.05
CA ASP A 7 16.41 -15.18 -16.36
C ASP A 7 15.20 -14.70 -17.16
N LEU A 8 14.28 -15.60 -17.52
CA LEU A 8 13.12 -15.30 -18.37
C LEU A 8 11.88 -14.89 -17.56
N ALA A 9 11.75 -15.36 -16.33
CA ALA A 9 10.66 -14.99 -15.44
C ALA A 9 11.15 -14.91 -14.00
N GLU A 10 10.66 -13.92 -13.26
CA GLU A 10 11.01 -13.69 -11.86
C GLU A 10 9.77 -13.42 -11.04
N VAL A 11 9.64 -14.06 -9.87
CA VAL A 11 8.54 -13.83 -8.92
C VAL A 11 9.01 -12.88 -7.83
N LEU A 12 8.35 -11.73 -7.72
CA LEU A 12 8.70 -10.67 -6.80
C LEU A 12 7.49 -10.25 -5.97
N SER A 13 7.69 -10.07 -4.67
CA SER A 13 6.79 -9.23 -3.88
C SER A 13 7.09 -7.75 -4.15
N PHE A 14 6.18 -6.84 -3.82
CA PHE A 14 6.44 -5.39 -3.93
C PHE A 14 7.72 -4.95 -3.21
N LYS A 15 7.99 -5.49 -2.02
CA LYS A 15 9.23 -5.19 -1.27
C LYS A 15 10.49 -5.70 -2.00
N ARG A 16 10.44 -6.89 -2.58
CA ARG A 16 11.57 -7.43 -3.37
C ARG A 16 11.76 -6.64 -4.66
N MET A 17 10.69 -6.21 -5.30
CA MET A 17 10.75 -5.30 -6.45
C MET A 17 11.45 -3.98 -6.06
N ALA A 18 11.11 -3.39 -4.91
CA ALA A 18 11.76 -2.19 -4.41
C ALA A 18 13.27 -2.39 -4.23
N THR A 19 13.68 -3.48 -3.56
CA THR A 19 15.10 -3.81 -3.41
C THR A 19 15.80 -3.90 -4.77
N ARG A 20 15.19 -4.59 -5.74
CA ARG A 20 15.76 -4.75 -7.08
C ARG A 20 15.91 -3.41 -7.82
N VAL A 21 14.89 -2.55 -7.75
CA VAL A 21 14.94 -1.22 -8.36
C VAL A 21 16.02 -0.37 -7.72
N PHE A 22 16.12 -0.38 -6.38
CA PHE A 22 17.17 0.37 -5.67
C PHE A 22 18.58 -0.15 -5.98
N ASP A 23 18.76 -1.44 -6.17
CA ASP A 23 20.04 -2.04 -6.56
C ASP A 23 20.45 -1.67 -7.98
N ARG A 24 19.50 -1.58 -8.91
CA ARG A 24 19.77 -1.34 -10.34
C ARG A 24 19.76 0.13 -10.72
N CYS A 25 18.87 0.90 -10.14
CA CYS A 25 18.61 2.31 -10.50
C CYS A 25 19.09 3.30 -9.43
N GLY A 26 19.76 2.80 -8.38
CA GLY A 26 20.27 3.59 -7.26
C GLY A 26 19.25 3.81 -6.15
N GLY A 27 19.74 3.95 -4.92
CA GLY A 27 18.93 4.13 -3.71
C GLY A 27 19.22 3.11 -2.60
N ARG A 28 20.22 2.23 -2.79
CA ARG A 28 20.57 1.18 -1.81
C ARG A 28 21.13 1.69 -0.48
N ALA A 29 21.58 2.94 -0.42
CA ALA A 29 22.20 3.52 0.79
C ALA A 29 21.17 4.05 1.82
N ILE A 30 19.92 3.60 1.74
CA ILE A 30 18.86 4.07 2.61
C ILE A 30 18.82 3.20 3.87
N ASN A 31 19.05 3.80 5.03
CA ASN A 31 18.88 3.12 6.32
C ASN A 31 17.38 3.02 6.63
N VAL A 32 16.85 1.81 6.61
CA VAL A 32 15.44 1.55 6.93
C VAL A 32 15.31 1.30 8.43
N ILE A 33 14.39 2.03 9.07
CA ILE A 33 13.99 1.75 10.44
C ILE A 33 12.89 0.68 10.42
N GLU A 34 13.09 -0.37 11.21
CA GLU A 34 12.11 -1.44 11.40
C GLU A 34 11.25 -1.17 12.65
N ASP A 35 10.25 -2.03 12.89
CA ASP A 35 9.23 -1.86 13.94
C ASP A 35 9.84 -1.59 15.33
N SER A 36 10.91 -2.29 15.69
CA SER A 36 11.57 -2.08 16.99
C SER A 36 12.17 -0.67 17.13
N GLY A 37 12.90 -0.22 16.11
CA GLY A 37 13.48 1.11 16.07
C GLY A 37 12.40 2.20 15.99
N LYS A 38 11.34 1.96 15.22
CA LYS A 38 10.14 2.81 15.13
C LYS A 38 9.50 2.99 16.51
N ASN A 39 9.25 1.89 17.22
CA ASN A 39 8.68 1.93 18.56
C ASN A 39 9.59 2.66 19.56
N MET A 40 10.92 2.47 19.50
CA MET A 40 11.87 3.19 20.33
C MET A 40 11.84 4.70 20.06
N LEU A 41 11.79 5.09 18.79
CA LEU A 41 11.69 6.50 18.41
C LEU A 41 10.39 7.12 18.92
N ILE A 42 9.25 6.46 18.70
CA ILE A 42 7.94 6.92 19.18
C ILE A 42 7.93 7.02 20.71
N TYR A 43 8.48 6.01 21.41
CA TYR A 43 8.59 6.06 22.88
C TYR A 43 9.37 7.31 23.35
N LYS A 44 10.50 7.59 22.70
CA LYS A 44 11.29 8.78 23.01
C LYS A 44 10.49 10.07 22.78
N LEU A 45 9.82 10.17 21.63
CA LEU A 45 8.99 11.34 21.30
C LEU A 45 7.86 11.56 22.32
N LEU A 46 7.17 10.49 22.70
CA LEU A 46 6.10 10.54 23.69
C LEU A 46 6.61 10.89 25.09
N LYS A 47 7.83 10.44 25.44
CA LYS A 47 8.48 10.82 26.70
C LYS A 47 8.82 12.31 26.73
N ASP A 48 9.32 12.84 25.61
CA ASP A 48 9.81 14.23 25.53
C ASP A 48 8.66 15.23 25.31
N LYS A 49 7.62 14.84 24.57
CA LYS A 49 6.55 15.73 24.10
C LYS A 49 5.13 15.33 24.52
N GLY A 50 4.98 14.19 25.18
CA GLY A 50 3.65 13.65 25.54
C GLY A 50 2.84 14.55 26.48
N GLU A 51 3.47 15.40 27.28
CA GLU A 51 2.79 16.36 28.16
C GLU A 51 2.18 17.55 27.40
N GLU A 52 2.67 17.83 26.19
CA GLU A 52 2.17 18.89 25.32
C GLU A 52 0.89 18.46 24.57
N LEU A 53 0.55 17.15 24.57
CA LEU A 53 -0.64 16.62 23.92
C LEU A 53 -1.91 17.04 24.65
N GLN A 54 -2.98 17.30 23.91
CA GLN A 54 -4.25 17.76 24.46
C GLN A 54 -5.09 16.58 24.99
N TYR A 55 -5.34 15.60 24.14
CA TYR A 55 -6.17 14.44 24.47
C TYR A 55 -5.38 13.31 25.11
N PHE A 56 -4.22 12.98 24.55
CA PHE A 56 -3.42 11.82 24.97
C PHE A 56 -2.40 12.09 26.07
N ASN A 57 -2.34 13.29 26.65
CA ASN A 57 -1.35 13.66 27.66
C ASN A 57 -1.26 12.67 28.83
N ARG A 58 -2.42 12.18 29.34
CA ARG A 58 -2.48 11.26 30.50
C ARG A 58 -1.98 9.87 30.19
N ILE A 59 -2.14 9.39 28.95
CA ILE A 59 -1.80 8.03 28.55
C ILE A 59 -0.50 7.96 27.74
N SER A 60 0.08 9.09 27.38
CA SER A 60 1.30 9.20 26.59
C SER A 60 2.48 8.42 27.17
N LYS A 61 2.54 8.31 28.51
CA LYS A 61 3.58 7.57 29.23
C LYS A 61 3.31 6.06 29.37
N GLN A 62 2.14 5.57 28.94
CA GLN A 62 1.80 4.15 29.03
C GLN A 62 2.47 3.36 27.91
N GLN A 63 3.10 2.24 28.26
CA GLN A 63 3.84 1.41 27.30
C GLN A 63 2.97 0.91 26.14
N GLY A 64 1.70 0.57 26.38
CA GLY A 64 0.76 0.15 25.35
C GLY A 64 0.41 1.23 24.31
N PHE A 65 0.51 2.51 24.70
CA PHE A 65 0.18 3.63 23.82
C PHE A 65 1.18 3.78 22.66
N VAL A 66 2.45 3.47 22.87
CA VAL A 66 3.49 3.44 21.82
C VAL A 66 3.05 2.53 20.67
N GLY A 67 2.55 1.33 20.98
CA GLY A 67 2.09 0.38 19.97
C GLY A 67 0.87 0.88 19.19
N ILE A 68 -0.04 1.60 19.85
CA ILE A 68 -1.22 2.21 19.19
C ILE A 68 -0.77 3.29 18.20
N VAL A 69 0.10 4.21 18.64
CA VAL A 69 0.64 5.28 17.80
C VAL A 69 1.43 4.70 16.61
N SER A 70 2.26 3.69 16.86
CA SER A 70 3.04 3.01 15.81
C SER A 70 2.13 2.41 14.74
N LYS A 71 1.06 1.72 15.14
CA LYS A 71 0.06 1.17 14.22
C LYS A 71 -0.66 2.25 13.44
N SER A 72 -1.06 3.34 14.10
CA SER A 72 -1.74 4.46 13.44
C SER A 72 -0.84 5.10 12.37
N ILE A 73 0.43 5.36 12.67
CA ILE A 73 1.39 5.89 11.68
C ILE A 73 1.57 4.91 10.53
N THR A 74 1.67 3.60 10.80
CA THR A 74 1.75 2.56 9.78
C THR A 74 0.54 2.61 8.84
N GLU A 75 -0.68 2.69 9.39
CA GLU A 75 -1.90 2.80 8.58
C GLU A 75 -1.93 4.11 7.79
N PHE A 76 -1.59 5.24 8.39
CA PHE A 76 -1.54 6.52 7.66
C PHE A 76 -0.61 6.43 6.44
N LYS A 77 0.57 5.86 6.60
CA LYS A 77 1.53 5.69 5.50
C LYS A 77 1.00 4.74 4.42
N LYS A 78 0.45 3.58 4.79
CA LYS A 78 -0.14 2.61 3.85
C LYS A 78 -1.27 3.20 3.02
N TYR A 79 -2.05 4.09 3.61
CA TYR A 79 -3.17 4.74 2.94
C TYR A 79 -2.81 6.11 2.33
N ASN A 80 -1.52 6.46 2.29
CA ASN A 80 -1.03 7.75 1.78
C ASN A 80 -1.67 8.96 2.48
N ILE A 81 -1.95 8.83 3.77
CA ILE A 81 -2.47 9.91 4.60
C ILE A 81 -1.26 10.64 5.19
N SER A 82 -1.01 11.85 4.74
CA SER A 82 0.04 12.70 5.30
C SER A 82 -0.47 13.47 6.53
N GLU A 83 0.47 14.08 7.27
CA GLU A 83 0.14 14.95 8.39
C GLU A 83 -0.72 16.17 7.97
N GLU A 84 -0.50 16.69 6.77
CA GLU A 84 -1.28 17.81 6.25
C GLU A 84 -2.73 17.40 5.99
N ILE A 85 -2.97 16.19 5.46
CA ILE A 85 -4.31 15.65 5.27
C ILE A 85 -5.03 15.50 6.60
N LEU A 86 -4.32 15.04 7.66
CA LEU A 86 -4.92 14.92 8.99
C LEU A 86 -5.32 16.29 9.54
N ILE A 87 -4.48 17.30 9.40
CA ILE A 87 -4.74 18.68 9.83
C ILE A 87 -5.91 19.30 9.03
N GLU A 88 -5.95 19.07 7.72
CA GLU A 88 -7.06 19.54 6.88
C GLU A 88 -8.40 18.93 7.33
N LYS A 89 -8.42 17.61 7.55
CA LYS A 89 -9.63 16.89 7.99
C LYS A 89 -10.03 17.22 9.42
N GLU A 90 -9.08 17.52 10.30
CA GLU A 90 -9.34 17.97 11.66
C GLU A 90 -10.26 19.20 11.68
N SER A 91 -10.08 20.15 10.75
CA SER A 91 -10.91 21.36 10.65
C SER A 91 -12.38 21.08 10.32
N GLN A 92 -12.68 19.89 9.77
CA GLN A 92 -14.03 19.45 9.38
C GLN A 92 -14.74 18.62 10.46
N ILE A 93 -14.08 18.41 11.62
CA ILE A 93 -14.61 17.59 12.73
C ILE A 93 -15.31 18.47 13.74
N ASP A 94 -16.61 18.23 13.96
CA ASP A 94 -17.40 18.95 14.97
C ASP A 94 -17.18 18.42 16.39
N ASN A 95 -16.91 17.12 16.53
CA ASN A 95 -16.70 16.51 17.84
C ASN A 95 -15.33 16.91 18.41
N LYS A 96 -15.35 17.64 19.54
CA LYS A 96 -14.14 18.18 20.17
C LYS A 96 -13.12 17.11 20.53
N ASP A 97 -13.56 16.01 21.14
CA ASP A 97 -12.63 14.93 21.57
C ASP A 97 -11.95 14.27 20.37
N LEU A 98 -12.70 14.04 19.28
CA LEU A 98 -12.17 13.49 18.05
C LEU A 98 -11.18 14.46 17.39
N LYS A 99 -11.51 15.73 17.41
CA LYS A 99 -10.65 16.80 16.89
C LYS A 99 -9.30 16.84 17.61
N GLU A 100 -9.32 16.86 18.95
CA GLU A 100 -8.11 16.84 19.77
C GLU A 100 -7.28 15.57 19.54
N LYS A 101 -7.93 14.39 19.38
CA LYS A 101 -7.24 13.12 19.03
C LYS A 101 -6.52 13.19 17.69
N VAL A 102 -7.18 13.72 16.66
CA VAL A 102 -6.60 13.83 15.32
C VAL A 102 -5.44 14.81 15.33
N ASN A 103 -5.59 15.94 16.02
CA ASN A 103 -4.51 16.93 16.17
C ASN A 103 -3.28 16.36 16.86
N ASP A 104 -3.47 15.64 17.96
CA ASP A 104 -2.37 15.00 18.68
C ASP A 104 -1.65 13.96 17.80
N LEU A 105 -2.41 13.11 17.08
CA LEU A 105 -1.85 12.12 16.16
C LEU A 105 -1.09 12.78 15.00
N ALA A 106 -1.62 13.86 14.42
CA ALA A 106 -0.95 14.62 13.37
C ALA A 106 0.36 15.23 13.88
N SER A 107 0.36 15.77 15.10
CA SER A 107 1.54 16.36 15.74
C SER A 107 2.63 15.30 16.00
N ILE A 108 2.25 14.14 16.55
CA ILE A 108 3.19 13.04 16.78
C ILE A 108 3.75 12.54 15.44
N TYR A 109 2.91 12.37 14.42
CA TYR A 109 3.30 11.88 13.10
C TYR A 109 4.28 12.84 12.42
N LYS A 110 4.03 14.15 12.49
CA LYS A 110 4.94 15.19 11.98
C LYS A 110 6.31 15.10 12.63
N ILE A 111 6.35 15.11 13.99
CA ILE A 111 7.62 15.05 14.74
C ILE A 111 8.34 13.72 14.45
N PHE A 112 7.62 12.62 14.31
CA PHE A 112 8.18 11.32 13.93
C PHE A 112 8.88 11.40 12.55
N ASN A 113 8.23 11.94 11.53
CA ASN A 113 8.80 12.10 10.20
C ASN A 113 10.02 13.02 10.20
N GLU A 114 9.97 14.16 10.90
CA GLU A 114 11.11 15.09 11.04
C GLU A 114 12.35 14.43 11.68
N ASN A 115 12.14 13.51 12.63
CA ASN A 115 13.24 12.77 13.25
C ASN A 115 13.80 11.65 12.37
N LEU A 116 12.95 11.00 11.55
CA LEU A 116 13.40 10.00 10.59
C LEU A 116 14.30 10.61 9.52
N HIS A 117 13.93 11.76 8.94
CA HIS A 117 14.67 12.40 7.86
C HIS A 117 16.14 12.76 8.22
N LYS A 118 16.54 12.57 9.47
CA LYS A 118 17.95 12.73 9.92
C LYS A 118 18.87 11.54 9.54
N GLY A 119 18.43 10.66 8.66
CA GLY A 119 19.28 9.57 8.15
C GLY A 119 18.61 8.21 8.03
N TYR A 120 17.31 8.14 8.30
CA TYR A 120 16.51 6.92 8.22
C TYR A 120 15.23 7.13 7.40
N ILE A 121 14.67 6.05 6.87
CA ILE A 121 13.30 6.00 6.35
C ILE A 121 12.52 4.91 7.07
N ASP A 122 11.21 5.10 7.17
CA ASP A 122 10.30 4.05 7.66
C ASP A 122 10.16 2.94 6.60
N SER A 123 10.09 1.70 7.04
CA SER A 123 9.82 0.55 6.17
C SER A 123 8.52 0.72 5.35
N GLU A 124 7.56 1.46 5.88
CA GLU A 124 6.29 1.74 5.19
C GLU A 124 6.43 2.79 4.06
N ASP A 125 7.51 3.56 4.01
CA ASP A 125 7.77 4.52 2.92
C ASP A 125 8.39 3.87 1.69
N ILE A 126 8.85 2.62 1.78
CA ILE A 126 9.57 1.91 0.71
C ILE A 126 8.77 1.89 -0.59
N LEU A 127 7.45 1.63 -0.54
CA LEU A 127 6.62 1.56 -1.75
C LEU A 127 6.39 2.94 -2.36
N SER A 128 6.27 3.98 -1.55
CA SER A 128 6.16 5.37 -2.04
C SER A 128 7.46 5.82 -2.72
N ILE A 129 8.61 5.41 -2.17
CA ILE A 129 9.93 5.68 -2.78
C ILE A 129 10.09 4.85 -4.05
N LEU A 130 9.67 3.58 -4.05
CA LEU A 130 9.66 2.72 -5.24
C LEU A 130 8.86 3.36 -6.37
N ALA A 131 7.63 3.83 -6.11
CA ALA A 131 6.81 4.47 -7.12
C ALA A 131 7.45 5.71 -7.72
N LYS A 132 8.15 6.52 -6.90
CA LYS A 132 8.92 7.66 -7.39
C LYS A 132 10.12 7.22 -8.23
N LYS A 133 10.87 6.22 -7.75
CA LYS A 133 12.09 5.76 -8.42
C LYS A 133 11.80 5.05 -9.75
N LEU A 134 10.69 4.31 -9.84
CA LEU A 134 10.26 3.68 -11.08
C LEU A 134 10.06 4.69 -12.22
N LYS A 135 9.62 5.91 -11.94
CA LYS A 135 9.43 6.95 -12.97
C LYS A 135 10.75 7.35 -13.67
N GLU A 136 11.88 7.12 -13.00
CA GLU A 136 13.22 7.44 -13.47
C GLU A 136 14.01 6.19 -13.93
N CYS A 137 13.39 4.99 -13.81
CA CYS A 137 14.06 3.71 -14.00
C CYS A 137 13.41 2.93 -15.14
N GLU A 138 14.18 2.60 -16.17
CA GLU A 138 13.71 1.88 -17.36
C GLU A 138 13.71 0.35 -17.23
N LEU A 139 13.94 -0.16 -16.00
CA LEU A 139 14.15 -1.59 -15.74
C LEU A 139 13.00 -2.49 -16.25
N TYR A 140 11.77 -1.98 -16.25
CA TYR A 140 10.56 -2.73 -16.61
C TYR A 140 9.88 -2.26 -17.90
N ASN A 141 10.50 -1.37 -18.71
CA ASN A 141 9.88 -0.84 -19.92
C ASN A 141 9.47 -1.93 -20.92
N ASP A 142 10.29 -2.97 -21.08
CA ASP A 142 10.01 -4.09 -21.97
C ASP A 142 9.42 -5.31 -21.26
N ALA A 143 9.09 -5.17 -19.98
CA ALA A 143 8.60 -6.28 -19.18
C ALA A 143 7.11 -6.55 -19.45
N GLU A 144 6.75 -7.82 -19.39
CA GLU A 144 5.38 -8.27 -19.22
C GLU A 144 5.18 -8.66 -17.76
N ILE A 145 4.24 -7.99 -17.10
CA ILE A 145 4.02 -8.13 -15.65
C ILE A 145 2.71 -8.86 -15.40
N TRP A 146 2.76 -9.85 -14.52
CA TRP A 146 1.61 -10.57 -14.02
C TRP A 146 1.47 -10.31 -12.53
N VAL A 147 0.28 -9.88 -12.11
CA VAL A 147 -0.07 -9.62 -10.71
C VAL A 147 -1.15 -10.61 -10.32
N ASP A 148 -0.84 -11.49 -9.38
CA ASP A 148 -1.69 -12.62 -9.03
C ASP A 148 -1.83 -12.76 -7.51
N GLU A 149 -2.91 -13.43 -7.06
CA GLU A 149 -3.23 -13.71 -5.65
C GLU A 149 -3.53 -12.47 -4.78
N PHE A 150 -3.91 -11.34 -5.39
CA PHE A 150 -4.33 -10.16 -4.62
C PHE A 150 -5.86 -10.06 -4.56
N THR A 151 -6.40 -9.90 -3.35
CA THR A 151 -7.81 -9.57 -3.14
C THR A 151 -8.04 -8.05 -3.08
N THR A 152 -7.04 -7.30 -2.61
CA THR A 152 -7.08 -5.84 -2.54
C THR A 152 -5.69 -5.24 -2.64
N PHE A 153 -5.60 -3.96 -2.96
CA PHE A 153 -4.37 -3.18 -3.01
C PHE A 153 -4.45 -1.98 -2.08
N THR A 154 -3.36 -1.71 -1.36
CA THR A 154 -3.22 -0.44 -0.65
C THR A 154 -3.03 0.71 -1.65
N PRO A 155 -3.33 1.96 -1.28
CA PRO A 155 -3.07 3.11 -2.14
C PRO A 155 -1.61 3.21 -2.61
N GLN A 156 -0.64 2.83 -1.78
CA GLN A 156 0.77 2.78 -2.19
C GLN A 156 1.02 1.73 -3.28
N GLN A 157 0.42 0.53 -3.15
CA GLN A 157 0.53 -0.52 -4.18
C GLN A 157 -0.13 -0.09 -5.49
N LEU A 158 -1.30 0.57 -5.42
CA LEU A 158 -1.96 1.13 -6.60
C LEU A 158 -1.10 2.19 -7.30
N GLU A 159 -0.38 3.03 -6.53
CA GLU A 159 0.55 4.00 -7.12
C GLU A 159 1.71 3.33 -7.84
N VAL A 160 2.27 2.24 -7.28
CA VAL A 160 3.30 1.43 -7.96
C VAL A 160 2.73 0.81 -9.25
N LEU A 161 1.54 0.18 -9.18
CA LEU A 161 0.88 -0.43 -10.34
C LEU A 161 0.58 0.61 -11.43
N LYS A 162 0.15 1.80 -11.05
CA LYS A 162 -0.08 2.92 -11.98
C LYS A 162 1.18 3.30 -12.74
N VAL A 163 2.31 3.40 -12.05
CA VAL A 163 3.59 3.73 -12.71
C VAL A 163 4.00 2.60 -13.66
N LEU A 164 3.92 1.34 -13.21
CA LEU A 164 4.24 0.18 -14.04
C LEU A 164 3.34 0.09 -15.27
N ALA A 165 2.03 0.32 -15.12
CA ALA A 165 1.07 0.29 -16.23
C ALA A 165 1.36 1.36 -17.31
N LYS A 166 2.05 2.44 -16.96
CA LYS A 166 2.47 3.48 -17.91
C LYS A 166 3.79 3.16 -18.61
N GLN A 167 4.61 2.27 -18.07
CA GLN A 167 5.98 2.04 -18.52
C GLN A 167 6.19 0.65 -19.14
N CYS A 168 5.58 -0.39 -18.57
CA CYS A 168 5.81 -1.75 -19.03
C CYS A 168 5.06 -2.04 -20.34
N LYS A 169 5.51 -3.08 -21.05
CA LYS A 169 4.89 -3.52 -22.30
C LYS A 169 3.44 -3.99 -22.08
N ASN A 170 3.20 -4.78 -21.06
CA ASN A 170 1.88 -5.25 -20.64
C ASN A 170 1.86 -5.47 -19.12
N ILE A 171 0.71 -5.19 -18.51
CA ILE A 171 0.41 -5.60 -17.12
C ILE A 171 -0.91 -6.38 -17.12
N ASN A 172 -0.88 -7.56 -16.56
CA ASN A 172 -2.02 -8.46 -16.43
C ASN A 172 -2.31 -8.64 -14.94
N ILE A 173 -3.55 -8.42 -14.52
CA ILE A 173 -3.96 -8.54 -13.11
C ILE A 173 -5.06 -9.60 -13.06
N THR A 174 -4.85 -10.66 -12.27
CA THR A 174 -5.84 -11.70 -12.04
C THR A 174 -6.63 -11.41 -10.77
N LEU A 175 -7.95 -11.55 -10.85
CA LEU A 175 -8.85 -11.39 -9.71
C LEU A 175 -9.80 -12.60 -9.65
N CYS A 176 -10.02 -13.13 -8.45
CA CYS A 176 -10.95 -14.23 -8.23
C CYS A 176 -12.35 -13.68 -7.97
N SER A 177 -13.15 -13.51 -9.01
CA SER A 177 -14.52 -12.95 -8.96
C SER A 177 -15.49 -13.90 -9.69
N ASP A 178 -16.80 -13.72 -9.44
CA ASP A 178 -17.89 -14.37 -10.19
C ASP A 178 -18.10 -13.79 -11.59
N GLY A 179 -17.34 -12.75 -11.94
CA GLY A 179 -17.43 -12.06 -13.23
C GLY A 179 -18.64 -11.12 -13.38
N GLN A 180 -19.41 -10.90 -12.30
CA GLN A 180 -20.53 -9.96 -12.32
C GLN A 180 -20.05 -8.61 -11.75
N ILE A 181 -20.03 -7.59 -12.59
CA ILE A 181 -19.62 -6.21 -12.20
C ILE A 181 -20.77 -5.45 -11.51
N GLN A 182 -22.01 -5.96 -11.59
CA GLN A 182 -23.17 -5.25 -11.05
C GLN A 182 -23.34 -5.49 -9.54
N PHE A 183 -23.31 -4.41 -8.78
CA PHE A 183 -23.74 -4.39 -7.37
C PHE A 183 -25.27 -4.54 -7.31
N THR A 184 -25.74 -5.57 -6.63
CA THR A 184 -27.13 -5.63 -6.16
C THR A 184 -27.16 -4.97 -4.79
N GLU A 185 -27.79 -3.78 -4.69
CA GLU A 185 -27.95 -3.12 -3.38
C GLU A 185 -28.70 -4.04 -2.42
N GLY A 186 -28.08 -4.37 -1.29
CA GLY A 186 -28.70 -5.05 -0.16
C GLY A 186 -28.33 -6.51 0.07
N GLU A 187 -27.56 -7.16 -0.81
CA GLU A 187 -27.01 -8.50 -0.59
C GLU A 187 -25.52 -8.42 -0.26
N THR A 188 -25.10 -9.09 0.81
CA THR A 188 -23.68 -9.28 1.14
C THR A 188 -23.11 -10.33 0.19
N ASP A 189 -22.34 -9.88 -0.80
CA ASP A 189 -21.66 -10.76 -1.74
C ASP A 189 -20.26 -11.09 -1.21
N ILE A 190 -19.89 -12.36 -1.24
CA ILE A 190 -18.54 -12.83 -0.87
C ILE A 190 -17.44 -12.21 -1.75
N PHE A 191 -17.77 -11.73 -2.95
CA PHE A 191 -16.87 -11.09 -3.89
C PHE A 191 -16.83 -9.56 -3.79
N ASP A 192 -17.56 -8.92 -2.87
CA ASP A 192 -17.62 -7.46 -2.74
C ASP A 192 -16.24 -6.80 -2.62
N VAL A 193 -15.34 -7.39 -1.85
CA VAL A 193 -13.97 -6.88 -1.68
C VAL A 193 -13.23 -6.87 -3.02
N ILE A 194 -13.41 -7.91 -3.83
CA ILE A 194 -12.72 -8.07 -5.12
C ILE A 194 -13.37 -7.17 -6.17
N LYS A 195 -14.70 -7.07 -6.20
CA LYS A 195 -15.44 -6.14 -7.07
C LYS A 195 -15.04 -4.68 -6.80
N ASN A 196 -14.90 -4.32 -5.52
CA ASN A 196 -14.40 -3.00 -5.12
C ASN A 196 -12.95 -2.78 -5.59
N THR A 197 -12.12 -3.82 -5.55
CA THR A 197 -10.72 -3.76 -6.02
C THR A 197 -10.69 -3.56 -7.53
N GLU A 198 -11.49 -4.29 -8.30
CA GLU A 198 -11.64 -4.12 -9.75
C GLU A 198 -12.07 -2.69 -10.09
N ASN A 199 -13.13 -2.18 -9.44
CA ASN A 199 -13.60 -0.81 -9.63
C ASN A 199 -12.52 0.24 -9.34
N ARG A 200 -11.72 0.05 -8.29
CA ARG A 200 -10.59 0.95 -7.96
C ARG A 200 -9.48 0.89 -9.02
N LEU A 201 -9.19 -0.27 -9.58
CA LEU A 201 -8.24 -0.43 -10.67
C LEU A 201 -8.75 0.27 -11.95
N LEU A 202 -9.99 0.03 -12.33
CA LEU A 202 -10.61 0.66 -13.51
C LEU A 202 -10.64 2.19 -13.36
N LYS A 203 -11.05 2.69 -12.21
CA LYS A 203 -11.04 4.13 -11.89
C LYS A 203 -9.64 4.71 -12.00
N MET A 204 -8.63 4.04 -11.44
CA MET A 204 -7.23 4.46 -11.54
C MET A 204 -6.78 4.54 -13.01
N MET A 205 -7.14 3.56 -13.86
CA MET A 205 -6.79 3.56 -15.28
C MET A 205 -7.45 4.73 -16.00
N GLN A 206 -8.76 4.94 -15.79
CA GLN A 206 -9.53 6.03 -16.40
C GLN A 206 -8.98 7.42 -16.01
N GLU A 207 -8.79 7.67 -14.71
CA GLU A 207 -8.27 8.95 -14.20
C GLU A 207 -6.85 9.28 -14.70
N ASN A 208 -6.09 8.26 -15.06
CA ASN A 208 -4.72 8.41 -15.53
C ASN A 208 -4.54 8.25 -17.05
N ASN A 209 -5.63 8.13 -17.82
CA ASN A 209 -5.65 7.91 -19.26
C ASN A 209 -4.81 6.68 -19.68
N ILE A 210 -4.88 5.60 -18.92
CA ILE A 210 -4.22 4.34 -19.22
C ILE A 210 -5.22 3.45 -19.95
N ALA A 211 -4.90 3.06 -21.17
CA ALA A 211 -5.74 2.14 -21.95
C ALA A 211 -5.73 0.73 -21.33
N TYR A 212 -6.89 0.10 -21.28
CA TYR A 212 -7.03 -1.27 -20.80
C TYR A 212 -7.93 -2.08 -21.74
N LYS A 213 -7.77 -3.39 -21.75
CA LYS A 213 -8.60 -4.32 -22.50
C LYS A 213 -9.78 -4.77 -21.65
N GLU A 214 -10.84 -5.22 -22.34
CA GLU A 214 -11.96 -5.86 -21.65
C GLU A 214 -11.49 -7.06 -20.84
N PRO A 215 -12.06 -7.26 -19.63
CA PRO A 215 -11.70 -8.38 -18.76
C PRO A 215 -11.95 -9.73 -19.46
N VAL A 216 -11.02 -10.66 -19.28
CA VAL A 216 -11.16 -12.04 -19.78
C VAL A 216 -11.69 -12.91 -18.64
N ASN A 217 -12.91 -13.40 -18.79
CA ASN A 217 -13.49 -14.37 -17.86
C ASN A 217 -13.03 -15.78 -18.21
N LEU A 218 -12.23 -16.38 -17.33
CA LEU A 218 -11.68 -17.72 -17.51
C LEU A 218 -12.68 -18.86 -17.18
N ASN A 219 -13.83 -18.54 -16.57
CA ASN A 219 -14.82 -19.54 -16.12
C ASN A 219 -15.92 -19.84 -17.15
N LYS A 220 -15.80 -19.35 -18.40
CA LYS A 220 -16.96 -19.30 -19.30
C LYS A 220 -17.58 -20.64 -19.70
N GLU A 221 -16.87 -21.75 -19.78
CA GLU A 221 -17.50 -22.99 -20.29
C GLU A 221 -16.88 -24.33 -19.84
N ASN A 222 -15.70 -24.34 -19.22
CA ASN A 222 -15.04 -25.58 -18.81
C ASN A 222 -14.27 -25.38 -17.51
N ILE A 223 -14.81 -25.85 -16.43
CA ILE A 223 -14.10 -25.92 -15.14
C ILE A 223 -13.08 -27.07 -15.22
N TYR A 224 -11.90 -26.80 -15.76
CA TYR A 224 -10.85 -27.81 -15.91
C TYR A 224 -10.38 -28.40 -14.58
N ARG A 225 -10.49 -27.63 -13.48
CA ARG A 225 -10.00 -28.00 -12.16
C ARG A 225 -10.91 -29.02 -11.45
N PHE A 226 -12.21 -29.11 -11.81
CA PHE A 226 -13.22 -29.96 -11.16
C PHE A 226 -13.97 -30.80 -12.19
N LYS A 227 -13.22 -31.44 -13.13
CA LYS A 227 -13.81 -32.28 -14.17
C LYS A 227 -14.58 -33.48 -13.64
N GLU A 228 -14.31 -33.92 -12.44
CA GLU A 228 -15.04 -34.98 -11.75
C GLU A 228 -15.67 -34.41 -10.50
N SER A 229 -16.99 -34.22 -10.54
CA SER A 229 -17.81 -33.64 -9.44
C SER A 229 -17.84 -34.45 -8.14
N LYS A 230 -16.96 -35.43 -7.98
CA LYS A 230 -16.86 -36.28 -6.77
C LYS A 230 -16.00 -35.67 -5.65
N GLU A 231 -15.31 -34.57 -5.90
CA GLU A 231 -14.40 -33.94 -4.92
C GLU A 231 -15.07 -32.85 -4.07
N LEU A 232 -16.36 -32.55 -4.32
CA LEU A 232 -17.14 -31.57 -3.55
C LEU A 232 -18.37 -32.25 -2.87
N GLY A 233 -18.20 -33.46 -2.36
CA GLY A 233 -19.17 -34.17 -1.56
C GLY A 233 -18.92 -33.95 -0.09
#